data_a25dee7e67c09433ba2897036846d335
#
_entry.id   a25dee7e67c09433ba2897036846d335
#
_cell.length_a   1.000
_cell.length_b   1.000
_cell.length_c   1.000
_cell.angle_alpha   90.00
_cell.angle_beta   90.00
_cell.angle_gamma   90.00
#
_symmetry.space_group_name_H-M   'P 1'
#
loop_
_entity.id
_entity.type
_entity.pdbx_description
1 polymer ?
#
loop_
_entity_poly.entity_id
_entity_poly.type
_entity_poly.pdbx_seq_one_letter_code
_entity_poly.pdbx_strand_id
1 'polypeptide(L)'
;MNRQMNTDEIRELFLDFFESKQHQRVDGAPLVPANDETLLFTNAGMVQFKDVFLGSEQRQYKRAVSIQRCLRAGGKHNDLENVGYTSRHHTFFEMLGNFSFGDYFKEEAIHFAWEFVIQRLEIDENHLWITVYEDDEEAASIWLDQIKINPDRLIRMGKSSNFWSMGETGPCGPCTEIFFDHGPDIE
;
A
#
# COMPACT_ATOMS: atom_id res chain seq x y z
N MET A 1 -3.11 -15.18 -22.51
CA MET A 1 -2.69 -16.19 -21.52
C MET A 1 -2.10 -15.42 -20.35
N ASN A 2 -2.78 -15.35 -19.22
CA ASN A 2 -2.17 -14.74 -18.04
C ASN A 2 -0.95 -15.60 -17.65
N ARG A 3 0.24 -15.01 -17.74
CA ARG A 3 1.47 -15.63 -17.27
C ARG A 3 1.35 -15.78 -15.75
N GLN A 4 1.34 -17.01 -15.26
CA GLN A 4 1.37 -17.25 -13.83
C GLN A 4 2.76 -16.87 -13.32
N MET A 5 2.83 -15.77 -12.57
CA MET A 5 4.05 -15.31 -11.92
C MET A 5 4.22 -15.99 -10.57
N ASN A 6 5.45 -16.36 -10.21
CA ASN A 6 5.78 -16.78 -8.86
C ASN A 6 6.07 -15.56 -7.96
N THR A 7 6.20 -15.80 -6.67
CA THR A 7 6.38 -14.72 -5.68
C THR A 7 7.65 -13.92 -5.91
N ASP A 8 8.75 -14.56 -6.32
CA ASP A 8 10.01 -13.86 -6.58
C ASP A 8 9.91 -12.96 -7.82
N GLU A 9 9.22 -13.42 -8.86
CA GLU A 9 8.94 -12.61 -10.05
C GLU A 9 8.09 -11.38 -9.71
N ILE A 10 7.10 -11.51 -8.83
CA ILE A 10 6.27 -10.36 -8.39
C ILE A 10 7.11 -9.36 -7.60
N ARG A 11 7.97 -9.83 -6.69
CA ARG A 11 8.87 -8.96 -5.92
C ARG A 11 9.78 -8.14 -6.84
N GLU A 12 10.49 -8.80 -7.74
CA GLU A 12 11.40 -8.11 -8.67
C GLU A 12 10.64 -7.19 -9.61
N LEU A 13 9.49 -7.60 -10.13
CA LEU A 13 8.66 -6.75 -10.98
C LEU A 13 8.25 -5.45 -10.29
N PHE A 14 7.88 -5.52 -9.00
CA PHE A 14 7.52 -4.34 -8.21
C PHE A 14 8.73 -3.43 -7.97
N LEU A 15 9.84 -4.01 -7.55
CA LEU A 15 11.07 -3.26 -7.28
C LEU A 15 11.58 -2.57 -8.55
N ASP A 16 11.70 -3.29 -9.66
CA ASP A 16 12.17 -2.76 -10.95
C ASP A 16 11.24 -1.66 -11.49
N PHE A 17 9.93 -1.84 -11.34
CA PHE A 17 8.96 -0.83 -11.76
C PHE A 17 9.19 0.49 -11.02
N PHE A 18 9.27 0.47 -9.69
CA PHE A 18 9.45 1.69 -8.93
C PHE A 18 10.87 2.25 -9.01
N GLU A 19 11.90 1.43 -9.23
CA GLU A 19 13.24 1.93 -9.60
C GLU A 19 13.20 2.72 -10.93
N SER A 20 12.43 2.24 -11.91
CA SER A 20 12.22 2.98 -13.17
C SER A 20 11.52 4.33 -12.98
N LYS A 21 10.78 4.49 -11.85
CA LYS A 21 10.14 5.74 -11.41
C LYS A 21 11.04 6.52 -10.42
N GLN A 22 12.34 6.26 -10.42
CA GLN A 22 13.35 6.95 -9.61
C GLN A 22 13.24 6.70 -8.08
N HIS A 23 12.68 5.56 -7.67
CA HIS A 23 12.71 5.16 -6.27
C HIS A 23 14.03 4.43 -5.95
N GLN A 24 14.63 4.78 -4.82
CA GLN A 24 15.77 4.04 -4.29
C GLN A 24 15.29 2.70 -3.74
N ARG A 25 15.88 1.60 -4.21
CA ARG A 25 15.66 0.27 -3.62
C ARG A 25 16.29 0.24 -2.24
N VAL A 26 15.50 -0.10 -1.22
CA VAL A 26 15.89 -0.16 0.18
C VAL A 26 15.49 -1.52 0.75
N ASP A 27 16.40 -2.16 1.45
CA ASP A 27 16.12 -3.43 2.13
C ASP A 27 15.05 -3.27 3.21
N GLY A 28 14.27 -4.32 3.43
CA GLY A 28 13.30 -4.35 4.53
C GLY A 28 14.00 -4.37 5.88
N ALA A 29 13.42 -3.67 6.86
CA ALA A 29 13.91 -3.69 8.23
C ALA A 29 13.69 -5.06 8.90
N PRO A 30 14.43 -5.36 9.98
CA PRO A 30 14.19 -6.56 10.80
C PRO A 30 12.76 -6.63 11.32
N LEU A 31 12.22 -7.83 11.48
CA LEU A 31 10.88 -8.05 12.06
C LEU A 31 10.77 -7.57 13.50
N VAL A 32 11.85 -7.65 14.27
CA VAL A 32 11.94 -7.09 15.61
C VAL A 32 12.57 -5.70 15.48
N PRO A 33 11.78 -4.61 15.66
CA PRO A 33 12.32 -3.27 15.53
C PRO A 33 13.30 -2.96 16.64
N ALA A 34 14.48 -2.43 16.29
CA ALA A 34 15.55 -2.18 17.27
C ALA A 34 15.31 -0.89 18.09
N ASN A 35 14.52 0.05 17.58
CA ASN A 35 14.43 1.41 18.10
C ASN A 35 12.98 1.91 18.33
N ASP A 36 12.00 1.03 18.34
CA ASP A 36 10.61 1.40 18.60
C ASP A 36 9.99 0.51 19.68
N GLU A 37 10.02 0.97 20.93
CA GLU A 37 9.44 0.27 22.08
C GLU A 37 7.91 0.16 22.03
N THR A 38 7.27 0.90 21.12
CA THR A 38 5.80 0.87 20.95
C THR A 38 5.32 -0.29 20.05
N LEU A 39 6.24 -0.94 19.35
CA LEU A 39 5.96 -2.03 18.44
C LEU A 39 6.66 -3.32 18.87
N LEU A 40 5.89 -4.40 19.03
CA LEU A 40 6.46 -5.74 19.22
C LEU A 40 7.14 -6.24 17.96
N PHE A 41 6.53 -5.99 16.80
CA PHE A 41 7.02 -6.42 15.51
C PHE A 41 6.81 -5.31 14.46
N THR A 42 7.63 -5.32 13.42
CA THR A 42 7.41 -4.51 12.22
C THR A 42 6.13 -4.99 11.54
N ASN A 43 5.11 -4.14 11.51
CA ASN A 43 3.76 -4.47 11.07
C ASN A 43 3.36 -3.77 9.76
N ALA A 44 4.21 -2.89 9.24
CA ALA A 44 3.99 -2.19 7.98
C ALA A 44 5.32 -1.75 7.34
N GLY A 45 5.31 -1.57 6.03
CA GLY A 45 6.49 -1.14 5.26
C GLY A 45 7.00 0.25 5.63
N MET A 46 6.13 1.11 6.12
CA MET A 46 6.51 2.47 6.51
C MET A 46 7.24 2.58 7.85
N VAL A 47 7.26 1.53 8.67
CA VAL A 47 7.85 1.59 10.02
C VAL A 47 9.30 2.05 9.99
N GLN A 48 10.11 1.52 9.08
CA GLN A 48 11.51 1.93 8.93
C GLN A 48 11.71 3.38 8.47
N PHE A 49 10.68 4.03 7.97
CA PHE A 49 10.71 5.42 7.49
C PHE A 49 9.95 6.39 8.41
N LYS A 50 9.52 5.93 9.60
CA LYS A 50 8.75 6.74 10.56
C LYS A 50 9.43 8.09 10.84
N ASP A 51 10.72 8.06 11.15
CA ASP A 51 11.48 9.26 11.49
C ASP A 51 11.70 10.20 10.29
N VAL A 52 11.72 9.64 9.08
CA VAL A 52 11.75 10.44 7.84
C VAL A 52 10.42 11.18 7.65
N PHE A 53 9.29 10.50 7.85
CA PHE A 53 7.97 11.13 7.77
C PHE A 53 7.72 12.16 8.87
N LEU A 54 8.30 11.95 10.05
CA LEU A 54 8.25 12.92 11.16
C LEU A 54 9.25 14.09 10.99
N GLY A 55 10.16 14.01 10.01
CA GLY A 55 11.16 15.03 9.75
C GLY A 55 12.35 15.00 10.73
N SER A 56 12.44 14.00 11.60
CA SER A 56 13.55 13.79 12.54
C SER A 56 14.77 13.10 11.91
N GLU A 57 14.58 12.44 10.77
CA GLU A 57 15.64 11.85 9.97
C GLU A 57 15.62 12.39 8.53
N GLN A 58 16.79 12.54 7.91
CA GLN A 58 16.92 12.87 6.50
C GLN A 58 17.64 11.76 5.75
N ARG A 59 17.11 11.41 4.59
CA ARG A 59 17.74 10.47 3.66
C ARG A 59 18.32 11.21 2.46
N GLN A 60 19.28 10.60 1.77
CA GLN A 60 19.83 11.16 0.54
C GLN A 60 18.92 11.03 -0.68
N TYR A 61 17.79 10.32 -0.53
CA TYR A 61 16.78 10.09 -1.54
C TYR A 61 15.41 10.58 -1.05
N LYS A 62 14.55 10.94 -1.99
CA LYS A 62 13.18 11.38 -1.70
C LYS A 62 12.12 10.35 -2.05
N ARG A 63 12.51 9.29 -2.73
CA ARG A 63 11.63 8.17 -3.11
C ARG A 63 12.29 6.87 -2.70
N ALA A 64 11.53 5.95 -2.13
CA ALA A 64 12.02 4.62 -1.77
C ALA A 64 11.05 3.55 -2.23
N VAL A 65 11.59 2.38 -2.55
CA VAL A 65 10.83 1.14 -2.76
C VAL A 65 11.45 0.03 -1.93
N SER A 66 10.60 -0.74 -1.25
CA SER A 66 11.06 -1.86 -0.42
C SER A 66 10.03 -2.98 -0.38
N ILE A 67 10.50 -4.17 -0.03
CA ILE A 67 9.67 -5.31 0.35
C ILE A 67 9.90 -5.57 1.82
N GLN A 68 8.88 -5.31 2.63
CA GLN A 68 8.96 -5.41 4.07
C GLN A 68 8.23 -6.66 4.57
N ARG A 69 8.96 -7.55 5.23
CA ARG A 69 8.35 -8.63 6.01
C ARG A 69 7.66 -8.05 7.23
N CYS A 70 6.39 -8.40 7.40
CA CYS A 70 5.51 -7.86 8.44
C CYS A 70 4.92 -8.97 9.28
N LEU A 71 4.71 -8.69 10.56
CA LEU A 71 4.03 -9.58 11.49
C LEU A 71 2.91 -8.80 12.23
N ARG A 72 1.68 -9.31 12.14
CA ARG A 72 0.49 -8.77 12.82
C ARG A 72 -0.10 -9.80 13.75
N ALA A 73 0.66 -10.14 14.79
CA ALA A 73 0.37 -11.20 15.75
C ALA A 73 0.31 -10.70 17.19
N GLY A 74 -0.17 -9.47 17.40
CA GLY A 74 -0.30 -8.84 18.71
C GLY A 74 -0.05 -7.33 18.65
N GLY A 75 -0.36 -6.62 19.71
CA GLY A 75 -0.23 -5.16 19.79
C GLY A 75 -1.33 -4.42 19.05
N LYS A 76 -1.00 -3.23 18.53
CA LYS A 76 -1.96 -2.29 17.96
C LYS A 76 -2.60 -2.76 16.65
N HIS A 77 -1.86 -3.50 15.82
CA HIS A 77 -2.35 -4.11 14.59
C HIS A 77 -2.27 -5.63 14.75
N ASN A 78 -3.36 -6.20 15.25
CA ASN A 78 -3.47 -7.62 15.53
C ASN A 78 -4.52 -8.26 14.65
N ASP A 79 -4.09 -9.15 13.75
CA ASP A 79 -4.99 -9.86 12.85
C ASP A 79 -5.29 -11.30 13.32
N LEU A 80 -4.81 -11.69 14.53
CA LEU A 80 -4.93 -13.08 15.02
C LEU A 80 -6.39 -13.58 15.06
N GLU A 81 -7.34 -12.71 15.37
CA GLU A 81 -8.77 -13.07 15.41
C GLU A 81 -9.37 -13.30 14.02
N ASN A 82 -8.73 -12.78 12.99
CA ASN A 82 -9.18 -12.88 11.60
C ASN A 82 -8.44 -13.95 10.79
N VAL A 83 -7.24 -14.35 11.25
CA VAL A 83 -6.44 -15.37 10.56
C VAL A 83 -7.13 -16.73 10.63
N GLY A 84 -7.30 -17.35 9.47
CA GLY A 84 -8.01 -18.62 9.32
C GLY A 84 -9.54 -18.49 9.23
N TYR A 85 -10.10 -17.30 9.45
CA TYR A 85 -11.52 -17.00 9.29
C TYR A 85 -11.81 -16.15 8.06
N THR A 86 -10.81 -15.47 7.54
CA THR A 86 -10.89 -14.67 6.32
C THR A 86 -9.78 -15.11 5.36
N SER A 87 -10.02 -14.98 4.07
CA SER A 87 -9.05 -15.37 3.02
C SER A 87 -7.86 -14.40 2.90
N ARG A 88 -7.96 -13.19 3.47
CA ARG A 88 -7.01 -12.08 3.27
C ARG A 88 -6.13 -11.75 4.47
N HIS A 89 -6.42 -12.27 5.67
CA HIS A 89 -5.63 -11.96 6.85
C HIS A 89 -4.59 -13.03 7.14
N HIS A 90 -3.35 -12.61 7.29
CA HIS A 90 -2.21 -13.46 7.61
C HIS A 90 -1.44 -12.86 8.79
N THR A 91 -0.91 -13.72 9.67
CA THR A 91 -0.03 -13.27 10.77
C THR A 91 1.30 -12.76 10.23
N PHE A 92 1.83 -13.43 9.21
CA PHE A 92 3.06 -13.08 8.52
C PHE A 92 2.78 -12.85 7.03
N PHE A 93 3.27 -11.74 6.50
CA PHE A 93 3.16 -11.38 5.09
C PHE A 93 4.26 -10.43 4.66
N GLU A 94 4.40 -10.21 3.37
CA GLU A 94 5.25 -9.18 2.81
C GLU A 94 4.42 -8.02 2.31
N MET A 95 4.85 -6.80 2.67
CA MET A 95 4.24 -5.57 2.18
C MET A 95 5.18 -4.95 1.14
N LEU A 96 4.69 -4.87 -0.09
CA LEU A 96 5.37 -4.18 -1.18
C LEU A 96 5.06 -2.70 -1.05
N GLY A 97 6.06 -1.89 -0.76
CA GLY A 97 5.88 -0.48 -0.43
C GLY A 97 6.69 0.45 -1.32
N ASN A 98 6.04 1.49 -1.82
CA ASN A 98 6.67 2.63 -2.46
C ASN A 98 6.36 3.89 -1.66
N PHE A 99 7.35 4.74 -1.46
CA PHE A 99 7.30 5.87 -0.54
C PHE A 99 7.81 7.13 -1.21
N SER A 100 7.10 8.24 -0.96
CA SER A 100 7.52 9.59 -1.34
C SER A 100 7.69 10.44 -0.08
N PHE A 101 8.86 11.03 0.07
CA PHE A 101 9.21 11.91 1.19
C PHE A 101 9.12 13.37 0.73
N GLY A 102 7.86 13.82 0.47
CA GLY A 102 7.58 15.17 0.02
C GLY A 102 8.03 15.46 -1.42
N ASP A 103 8.08 14.46 -2.29
CA ASP A 103 8.49 14.60 -3.69
C ASP A 103 7.31 14.51 -4.64
N TYR A 104 6.45 13.51 -4.47
CA TYR A 104 5.17 13.42 -5.15
C TYR A 104 4.04 13.10 -4.16
N PHE A 105 2.80 13.29 -4.58
CA PHE A 105 1.61 13.06 -3.78
C PHE A 105 0.60 12.19 -4.55
N LYS A 106 -0.69 12.47 -4.40
CA LYS A 106 -1.79 11.62 -4.88
C LYS A 106 -1.75 11.36 -6.38
N GLU A 107 -1.49 12.38 -7.19
CA GLU A 107 -1.57 12.26 -8.65
C GLU A 107 -0.62 11.19 -9.16
N GLU A 108 0.68 11.35 -8.91
CA GLU A 108 1.66 10.37 -9.38
C GLU A 108 1.51 9.02 -8.67
N ALA A 109 1.15 9.01 -7.37
CA ALA A 109 0.92 7.76 -6.65
C ALA A 109 -0.19 6.93 -7.28
N ILE A 110 -1.32 7.55 -7.64
CA ILE A 110 -2.46 6.91 -8.29
C ILE A 110 -2.06 6.41 -9.69
N HIS A 111 -1.39 7.26 -10.48
CA HIS A 111 -0.91 6.87 -11.80
C HIS A 111 0.06 5.69 -11.74
N PHE A 112 1.01 5.69 -10.82
CA PHE A 112 1.95 4.57 -10.65
C PHE A 112 1.24 3.28 -10.22
N ALA A 113 0.32 3.37 -9.25
CA ALA A 113 -0.43 2.21 -8.80
C ALA A 113 -1.27 1.62 -9.94
N TRP A 114 -1.97 2.46 -10.70
CA TRP A 114 -2.77 2.02 -11.83
C TRP A 114 -1.92 1.41 -12.96
N GLU A 115 -0.83 2.08 -13.34
CA GLU A 115 0.12 1.57 -14.34
C GLU A 115 0.67 0.20 -13.92
N PHE A 116 1.04 0.06 -12.64
CA PHE A 116 1.56 -1.21 -12.14
C PHE A 116 0.53 -2.33 -12.22
N VAL A 117 -0.69 -2.08 -11.75
CA VAL A 117 -1.75 -3.09 -11.71
C VAL A 117 -2.19 -3.49 -13.12
N ILE A 118 -2.40 -2.53 -14.01
CA ILE A 118 -2.93 -2.79 -15.35
C ILE A 118 -1.85 -3.26 -16.33
N GLN A 119 -0.68 -2.61 -16.31
CA GLN A 119 0.32 -2.86 -17.35
C GLN A 119 1.40 -3.86 -16.93
N ARG A 120 1.71 -3.97 -15.64
CA ARG A 120 2.75 -4.89 -15.16
C ARG A 120 2.20 -6.19 -14.63
N LEU A 121 1.11 -6.14 -13.86
CA LEU A 121 0.40 -7.33 -13.39
C LEU A 121 -0.63 -7.85 -14.40
N GLU A 122 -0.94 -7.07 -15.44
CA GLU A 122 -1.92 -7.43 -16.50
C GLU A 122 -3.30 -7.81 -15.92
N ILE A 123 -3.71 -7.11 -14.86
CA ILE A 123 -5.03 -7.33 -14.24
C ILE A 123 -6.08 -6.58 -15.06
N ASP A 124 -7.17 -7.29 -15.41
CA ASP A 124 -8.30 -6.69 -16.13
C ASP A 124 -9.02 -5.68 -15.24
N GLU A 125 -9.15 -4.43 -15.72
CA GLU A 125 -9.81 -3.35 -15.01
C GLU A 125 -11.26 -3.65 -14.64
N ASN A 126 -11.95 -4.53 -15.38
CA ASN A 126 -13.31 -4.94 -15.08
C ASN A 126 -13.45 -5.71 -13.75
N HIS A 127 -12.36 -6.22 -13.21
CA HIS A 127 -12.30 -6.84 -11.89
C HIS A 127 -11.88 -5.88 -10.77
N LEU A 128 -11.68 -4.60 -11.08
CA LEU A 128 -11.18 -3.66 -10.10
C LEU A 128 -12.30 -2.74 -9.58
N TRP A 129 -12.26 -2.51 -8.28
CA TRP A 129 -13.03 -1.49 -7.58
C TRP A 129 -12.07 -0.51 -6.94
N ILE A 130 -12.44 0.75 -6.96
CA ILE A 130 -11.66 1.83 -6.35
C ILE A 130 -12.44 2.41 -5.19
N THR A 131 -11.78 2.61 -4.06
CA THR A 131 -12.34 3.38 -2.96
C THR A 131 -11.56 4.66 -2.74
N VAL A 132 -12.27 5.70 -2.30
CA VAL A 132 -11.67 6.96 -1.87
C VAL A 132 -12.29 7.39 -0.55
N TYR A 133 -11.54 8.14 0.26
CA TYR A 133 -12.13 8.79 1.42
C TYR A 133 -13.22 9.77 0.98
N GLU A 134 -14.34 9.80 1.68
CA GLU A 134 -15.56 10.51 1.27
C GLU A 134 -15.36 12.00 0.98
N ASP A 135 -14.45 12.66 1.72
CA ASP A 135 -14.12 14.09 1.55
C ASP A 135 -12.89 14.32 0.63
N ASP A 136 -12.32 13.28 0.05
CA ASP A 136 -11.13 13.40 -0.82
C ASP A 136 -11.51 13.57 -2.29
N GLU A 137 -11.96 14.79 -2.62
CA GLU A 137 -12.34 15.16 -3.99
C GLU A 137 -11.15 15.12 -4.96
N GLU A 138 -9.94 15.42 -4.49
CA GLU A 138 -8.73 15.37 -5.31
C GLU A 138 -8.47 13.94 -5.81
N ALA A 139 -8.45 12.95 -4.91
CA ALA A 139 -8.28 11.56 -5.33
C ALA A 139 -9.41 11.09 -6.26
N ALA A 140 -10.66 11.46 -5.96
CA ALA A 140 -11.80 11.11 -6.80
C ALA A 140 -11.67 11.70 -8.21
N SER A 141 -11.28 12.97 -8.34
CA SER A 141 -11.07 13.61 -9.65
C SER A 141 -9.92 12.95 -10.43
N ILE A 142 -8.83 12.58 -9.78
CA ILE A 142 -7.71 11.88 -10.46
C ILE A 142 -8.22 10.56 -11.05
N TRP A 143 -8.97 9.76 -10.29
CA TRP A 143 -9.52 8.50 -10.77
C TRP A 143 -10.51 8.67 -11.93
N LEU A 144 -11.44 9.64 -11.81
CA LEU A 144 -12.53 9.82 -12.78
C LEU A 144 -12.08 10.59 -14.02
N ASP A 145 -11.29 11.65 -13.87
CA ASP A 145 -10.99 12.59 -14.95
C ASP A 145 -9.67 12.27 -15.66
N GLN A 146 -8.67 11.78 -14.93
CA GLN A 146 -7.34 11.50 -15.48
C GLN A 146 -7.18 10.02 -15.84
N ILE A 147 -7.42 9.11 -14.90
CA ILE A 147 -7.37 7.65 -15.14
C ILE A 147 -8.56 7.21 -15.99
N LYS A 148 -9.72 7.84 -15.78
CA LYS A 148 -10.98 7.58 -16.51
C LYS A 148 -11.55 6.18 -16.24
N ILE A 149 -11.47 5.72 -14.99
CA ILE A 149 -12.15 4.49 -14.59
C ILE A 149 -13.66 4.62 -14.80
N ASN A 150 -14.36 3.48 -14.87
CA ASN A 150 -15.81 3.48 -14.86
C ASN A 150 -16.32 4.10 -13.55
N PRO A 151 -17.12 5.18 -13.58
CA PRO A 151 -17.64 5.85 -12.37
C PRO A 151 -18.42 4.90 -11.43
N ASP A 152 -19.08 3.89 -11.97
CA ASP A 152 -19.82 2.90 -11.18
C ASP A 152 -18.88 1.99 -10.34
N ARG A 153 -17.59 2.05 -10.60
CA ARG A 153 -16.55 1.28 -9.89
C ARG A 153 -15.81 2.11 -8.84
N LEU A 154 -16.22 3.36 -8.59
CA LEU A 154 -15.66 4.21 -7.54
C LEU A 154 -16.63 4.30 -6.37
N ILE A 155 -16.17 3.95 -5.18
CA ILE A 155 -16.96 3.98 -3.94
C ILE A 155 -16.32 4.98 -2.96
N ARG A 156 -17.14 5.89 -2.44
CA ARG A 156 -16.74 6.80 -1.37
C ARG A 156 -16.94 6.12 -0.02
N MET A 157 -15.92 6.11 0.81
CA MET A 157 -15.92 5.43 2.09
C MET A 157 -15.57 6.38 3.22
N GLY A 158 -16.21 6.16 4.37
CA GLY A 158 -15.97 6.99 5.54
C GLY A 158 -14.64 6.71 6.24
N LYS A 159 -14.41 7.45 7.33
CA LYS A 159 -13.15 7.42 8.09
C LYS A 159 -12.75 6.05 8.63
N SER A 160 -13.70 5.17 8.90
CA SER A 160 -13.42 3.82 9.41
C SER A 160 -12.75 2.91 8.39
N SER A 161 -12.88 3.22 7.10
CA SER A 161 -12.39 2.39 6.00
C SER A 161 -11.25 3.06 5.23
N ASN A 162 -11.42 4.32 4.84
CA ASN A 162 -10.47 5.01 3.96
C ASN A 162 -9.71 6.16 4.64
N PHE A 163 -9.43 6.03 5.93
CA PHE A 163 -8.53 6.94 6.64
C PHE A 163 -7.62 6.13 7.58
N TRP A 164 -6.31 6.24 7.40
CA TRP A 164 -5.35 5.54 8.23
C TRP A 164 -4.68 6.47 9.24
N SER A 165 -4.20 5.91 10.33
CA SER A 165 -3.33 6.59 11.28
C SER A 165 -2.26 5.63 11.79
N MET A 166 -1.04 6.11 11.94
CA MET A 166 0.05 5.32 12.53
C MET A 166 -0.20 5.02 14.00
N GLY A 167 -0.86 5.95 14.70
CA GLY A 167 -1.10 5.86 16.11
C GLY A 167 -2.03 6.95 16.63
N GLU A 168 -2.02 7.16 17.94
CA GLU A 168 -2.67 8.32 18.56
C GLU A 168 -2.00 9.61 18.13
N THR A 169 -0.70 9.55 17.84
CA THR A 169 0.12 10.63 17.30
C THR A 169 0.92 10.10 16.12
N GLY A 170 1.35 11.00 15.23
CA GLY A 170 2.15 10.67 14.06
C GLY A 170 1.40 10.82 12.74
N PRO A 171 1.98 10.32 11.63
CA PRO A 171 1.39 10.43 10.32
C PRO A 171 0.01 9.79 10.25
N CYS A 172 -0.92 10.49 9.59
CA CYS A 172 -2.26 10.00 9.27
C CYS A 172 -2.77 10.69 8.00
N GLY A 173 -3.77 10.12 7.36
CA GLY A 173 -4.37 10.73 6.18
C GLY A 173 -5.43 9.87 5.52
N PRO A 174 -6.11 10.44 4.52
CA PRO A 174 -7.05 9.70 3.70
C PRO A 174 -6.33 8.63 2.86
N CYS A 175 -7.05 7.55 2.57
CA CYS A 175 -6.61 6.50 1.67
C CYS A 175 -7.45 6.50 0.40
N THR A 176 -6.83 6.10 -0.71
CA THR A 176 -7.52 5.53 -1.85
C THR A 176 -6.96 4.13 -2.08
N GLU A 177 -7.82 3.18 -2.42
CA GLU A 177 -7.46 1.77 -2.48
C GLU A 177 -7.98 1.13 -3.77
N ILE A 178 -7.26 0.14 -4.27
CA ILE A 178 -7.64 -0.68 -5.43
C ILE A 178 -7.95 -2.08 -4.92
N PHE A 179 -9.17 -2.55 -5.16
CA PHE A 179 -9.62 -3.87 -4.79
C PHE A 179 -9.81 -4.75 -6.01
N PHE A 180 -9.42 -6.00 -5.90
CA PHE A 180 -9.71 -7.01 -6.90
C PHE A 180 -10.97 -7.79 -6.51
N ASP A 181 -11.94 -7.83 -7.42
CA ASP A 181 -13.20 -8.56 -7.28
C ASP A 181 -13.02 -10.00 -7.77
N HIS A 182 -13.03 -10.92 -6.85
CA HIS A 182 -12.93 -12.36 -7.14
C HIS A 182 -14.25 -12.96 -7.65
N GLY A 183 -15.32 -12.17 -7.70
CA GLY A 183 -16.65 -12.59 -8.08
C GLY A 183 -17.46 -13.20 -6.93
N PRO A 184 -18.72 -13.58 -7.20
CA PRO A 184 -19.68 -13.96 -6.16
C PRO A 184 -19.43 -15.34 -5.54
N ASP A 185 -18.52 -16.13 -6.08
CA ASP A 185 -18.28 -17.52 -5.64
C ASP A 185 -17.16 -17.63 -4.58
N ILE A 186 -16.59 -16.50 -4.16
CA ILE A 186 -15.55 -16.43 -3.12
C ILE A 186 -16.07 -15.58 -1.95
N GLU A 187 -16.25 -16.23 -0.81
CA GLU A 187 -16.60 -15.60 0.48
C GLU A 187 -15.36 -15.03 1.19
#